data_2aca3b3b75865286744789804e1996da
#
_entry.id   2aca3b3b75865286744789804e1996da
#
_cell.length_a   1.000
_cell.length_b   1.000
_cell.length_c   1.000
_cell.angle_alpha   90.00
_cell.angle_beta   90.00
_cell.angle_gamma   90.00
#
_symmetry.space_group_name_H-M   'P 1'
#
loop_
_entity.id
_entity.type
_entity.pdbx_description
1 polymer ?
#
loop_
_entity_poly.entity_id
_entity_poly.type
_entity_poly.pdbx_seq_one_letter_code
_entity_poly.pdbx_strand_id
1 'polypeptide(L)'
;MKISHCCLQWEDENGKCIWERKKKMYIIAGLGNPTKEYEGTRHNVGFDVIDRLSERYNIDVTMEKHRALIGKGMIAGQKVILVKPQTYMNLSGESIRSVIDYYKVDPEKELIVIYDDISLGVGQLRIRAKGSAGGHNGIKNIIAQLGGQVFPRIKVGVGEKP
;
A
#
# COMPACT_ATOMS: atom_id res chain seq x y z
N MET A 1 -7.31 -18.24 -28.12
CA MET A 1 -6.21 -18.46 -27.16
C MET A 1 -5.54 -19.82 -27.40
N LYS A 2 -4.24 -19.84 -27.34
CA LYS A 2 -3.45 -21.08 -27.50
C LYS A 2 -2.98 -21.57 -26.16
N ILE A 3 -2.80 -22.90 -26.02
CA ILE A 3 -2.20 -23.50 -24.84
C ILE A 3 -0.68 -23.42 -24.98
N SER A 4 -0.02 -22.84 -23.98
CA SER A 4 1.43 -22.72 -23.96
C SER A 4 2.08 -24.03 -23.50
N HIS A 5 3.16 -24.44 -24.19
CA HIS A 5 3.95 -25.61 -23.81
C HIS A 5 4.80 -25.37 -22.56
N CYS A 6 5.21 -24.13 -22.26
CA CYS A 6 6.12 -23.84 -21.16
C CYS A 6 5.47 -23.93 -19.79
N CYS A 7 4.17 -23.76 -19.67
CA CYS A 7 3.50 -23.72 -18.37
C CYS A 7 2.14 -24.41 -18.37
N LEU A 8 1.78 -25.11 -19.45
CA LEU A 8 0.46 -25.71 -19.63
C LEU A 8 -0.66 -24.69 -19.43
N GLN A 9 -0.41 -23.45 -19.84
CA GLN A 9 -1.28 -22.31 -19.61
C GLN A 9 -1.79 -21.74 -20.94
N TRP A 10 -2.81 -20.92 -20.85
CA TRP A 10 -3.36 -20.24 -22.00
C TRP A 10 -2.52 -18.99 -22.34
N GLU A 11 -2.25 -18.81 -23.62
CA GLU A 11 -1.62 -17.62 -24.14
C GLU A 11 -2.68 -16.63 -24.69
N ASP A 12 -2.38 -15.34 -24.61
CA ASP A 12 -3.21 -14.34 -25.26
C ASP A 12 -2.84 -14.21 -26.75
N GLU A 13 -3.50 -13.27 -27.41
CA GLU A 13 -3.31 -13.01 -28.85
C GLU A 13 -1.87 -12.65 -29.23
N ASN A 14 -1.09 -12.17 -28.25
CA ASN A 14 0.31 -11.76 -28.44
C ASN A 14 1.30 -12.83 -28.04
N GLY A 15 0.85 -14.03 -27.71
CA GLY A 15 1.70 -15.12 -27.28
C GLY A 15 2.18 -15.01 -25.83
N LYS A 16 1.55 -14.14 -25.04
CA LYS A 16 1.89 -13.93 -23.64
C LYS A 16 1.11 -14.91 -22.76
N CYS A 17 1.82 -15.59 -21.85
CA CYS A 17 1.18 -16.50 -20.92
C CYS A 17 0.23 -15.76 -19.99
N ILE A 18 -1.04 -16.15 -20.00
CA ILE A 18 -2.07 -15.52 -19.16
C ILE A 18 -1.78 -15.72 -17.67
N TRP A 19 -1.15 -16.84 -17.32
CA TRP A 19 -0.75 -17.12 -15.95
C TRP A 19 0.25 -16.08 -15.42
N GLU A 20 1.25 -15.69 -16.21
CA GLU A 20 2.22 -14.68 -15.82
C GLU A 20 1.57 -13.33 -15.60
N ARG A 21 0.54 -13.00 -16.38
CA ARG A 21 -0.22 -11.74 -16.22
C ARG A 21 -1.06 -11.72 -14.95
N LYS A 22 -1.40 -12.90 -14.40
CA LYS A 22 -2.18 -13.02 -13.15
C LYS A 22 -1.30 -13.14 -11.92
N LYS A 23 0.03 -13.07 -12.06
CA LYS A 23 0.93 -13.04 -10.92
C LYS A 23 0.62 -11.82 -10.06
N LYS A 24 0.15 -12.06 -8.85
CA LYS A 24 -0.23 -10.99 -7.93
C LYS A 24 1.01 -10.31 -7.36
N MET A 25 0.95 -9.01 -7.31
CA MET A 25 1.91 -8.17 -6.62
C MET A 25 1.14 -7.28 -5.66
N TYR A 26 1.51 -7.30 -4.40
CA TYR A 26 0.83 -6.49 -3.39
C TYR A 26 1.62 -5.22 -3.13
N ILE A 27 0.92 -4.10 -3.08
CA ILE A 27 1.48 -2.83 -2.64
C ILE A 27 1.00 -2.58 -1.23
N ILE A 28 1.93 -2.48 -0.29
CA ILE A 28 1.64 -2.18 1.11
C ILE A 28 2.15 -0.78 1.38
N ALA A 29 1.24 0.17 1.53
CA ALA A 29 1.57 1.58 1.74
C ALA A 29 1.25 1.98 3.17
N GLY A 30 2.23 2.48 3.88
CA GLY A 30 2.04 3.06 5.20
C GLY A 30 2.01 4.58 5.11
N LEU A 31 0.97 5.21 5.63
CA LEU A 31 0.82 6.66 5.58
C LEU A 31 1.52 7.34 6.75
N GLY A 32 2.11 8.49 6.47
CA GLY A 32 2.78 9.31 7.46
C GLY A 32 3.24 10.64 6.86
N ASN A 33 3.86 11.46 7.69
CA ASN A 33 4.50 12.69 7.26
C ASN A 33 6.02 12.51 7.31
N PRO A 34 6.74 12.92 6.25
CA PRO A 34 8.16 12.61 6.12
C PRO A 34 9.09 13.49 6.94
N THR A 35 8.59 14.51 7.63
CA THR A 35 9.41 15.41 8.41
C THR A 35 9.72 14.84 9.79
N LYS A 36 10.89 15.21 10.34
CA LYS A 36 11.30 14.75 11.67
C LYS A 36 10.34 15.10 12.80
N GLU A 37 9.58 16.18 12.62
CA GLU A 37 8.57 16.62 13.60
C GLU A 37 7.52 15.56 13.90
N TYR A 38 7.24 14.70 12.92
CA TYR A 38 6.22 13.65 13.05
C TYR A 38 6.79 12.28 13.33
N GLU A 39 8.13 12.15 13.39
CA GLU A 39 8.78 10.89 13.71
C GLU A 39 8.38 10.43 15.11
N GLY A 40 7.91 9.18 15.23
CA GLY A 40 7.43 8.64 16.50
C GLY A 40 6.08 9.17 16.96
N THR A 41 5.41 10.01 16.18
CA THR A 41 4.06 10.49 16.49
C THR A 41 2.98 9.52 16.05
N ARG A 42 1.76 9.72 16.55
CA ARG A 42 0.59 8.89 16.20
C ARG A 42 0.30 8.88 14.70
N HIS A 43 0.53 10.02 14.02
CA HIS A 43 0.30 10.14 12.59
C HIS A 43 1.31 9.40 11.71
N ASN A 44 2.39 8.89 12.30
CA ASN A 44 3.41 8.14 11.58
C ASN A 44 3.35 6.64 11.84
N VAL A 45 2.28 6.15 12.45
CA VAL A 45 2.14 4.72 12.73
C VAL A 45 2.19 3.88 11.45
N GLY A 46 1.69 4.39 10.33
CA GLY A 46 1.81 3.71 9.04
C GLY A 46 3.26 3.52 8.63
N PHE A 47 4.08 4.56 8.77
CA PHE A 47 5.52 4.46 8.52
C PHE A 47 6.20 3.46 9.45
N ASP A 48 5.82 3.47 10.74
CA ASP A 48 6.39 2.55 11.72
C ASP A 48 6.09 1.09 11.35
N VAL A 49 4.89 0.82 10.87
CA VAL A 49 4.51 -0.53 10.42
C VAL A 49 5.36 -0.96 9.21
N ILE A 50 5.56 -0.07 8.24
CA ILE A 50 6.43 -0.36 7.09
C ILE A 50 7.86 -0.64 7.54
N ASP A 51 8.39 0.15 8.49
CA ASP A 51 9.73 -0.06 9.02
C ASP A 51 9.85 -1.41 9.73
N ARG A 52 8.83 -1.83 10.46
CA ARG A 52 8.79 -3.14 11.10
C ARG A 52 8.75 -4.28 10.07
N LEU A 53 7.96 -4.13 9.02
CA LEU A 53 7.93 -5.11 7.93
C LEU A 53 9.26 -5.18 7.20
N SER A 54 9.89 -4.05 6.98
CA SER A 54 11.23 -3.95 6.39
C SER A 54 12.26 -4.76 7.21
N GLU A 55 12.28 -4.58 8.51
CA GLU A 55 13.18 -5.31 9.40
C GLU A 55 12.87 -6.82 9.42
N ARG A 56 11.60 -7.16 9.58
CA ARG A 56 11.18 -8.55 9.74
C ARG A 56 11.44 -9.39 8.50
N TYR A 57 11.21 -8.84 7.32
CA TYR A 57 11.31 -9.57 6.05
C TYR A 57 12.54 -9.19 5.23
N ASN A 58 13.44 -8.39 5.82
CA ASN A 58 14.70 -7.99 5.21
C ASN A 58 14.51 -7.33 3.84
N ILE A 59 13.61 -6.35 3.81
CA ILE A 59 13.30 -5.57 2.61
C ILE A 59 13.77 -4.14 2.84
N ASP A 60 14.74 -3.67 2.05
CA ASP A 60 15.23 -2.29 2.14
C ASP A 60 14.23 -1.33 1.49
N VAL A 61 13.71 -0.38 2.27
CA VAL A 61 12.76 0.64 1.80
C VAL A 61 13.49 1.96 1.63
N THR A 62 14.41 2.01 0.68
CA THR A 62 15.33 3.13 0.49
C THR A 62 15.33 3.73 -0.92
N MET A 63 14.60 3.14 -1.86
CA MET A 63 14.54 3.62 -3.23
C MET A 63 13.59 4.81 -3.34
N GLU A 64 14.10 5.96 -3.77
CA GLU A 64 13.31 7.17 -3.97
C GLU A 64 12.66 7.16 -5.34
N LYS A 65 11.38 6.82 -5.41
CA LYS A 65 10.57 6.82 -6.64
C LYS A 65 9.12 7.12 -6.30
N HIS A 66 8.40 7.67 -7.25
CA HIS A 66 6.95 7.91 -7.10
C HIS A 66 6.62 8.80 -5.90
N ARG A 67 7.49 9.76 -5.58
CA ARG A 67 7.35 10.63 -4.39
C ARG A 67 7.24 9.82 -3.10
N ALA A 68 7.95 8.69 -3.04
CA ALA A 68 7.93 7.76 -1.92
C ALA A 68 9.28 7.11 -1.73
N LEU A 69 9.48 6.51 -0.56
CA LEU A 69 10.51 5.51 -0.35
C LEU A 69 9.88 4.15 -0.57
N ILE A 70 10.47 3.35 -1.44
CA ILE A 70 9.95 2.03 -1.77
C ILE A 70 11.00 0.94 -1.60
N GLY A 71 10.52 -0.26 -1.34
CA GLY A 71 11.34 -1.47 -1.29
C GLY A 71 10.59 -2.64 -1.86
N LYS A 72 11.28 -3.50 -2.57
CA LYS A 72 10.71 -4.70 -3.20
C LYS A 72 11.21 -5.94 -2.47
N GLY A 73 10.32 -6.88 -2.24
CA GLY A 73 10.68 -8.12 -1.59
C GLY A 73 9.56 -9.15 -1.62
N MET A 74 9.70 -10.14 -0.74
CA MET A 74 8.75 -11.24 -0.64
C MET A 74 8.24 -11.34 0.80
N ILE A 75 6.93 -11.49 0.95
CA ILE A 75 6.30 -11.79 2.23
C ILE A 75 5.36 -12.96 2.01
N ALA A 76 5.53 -14.03 2.79
CA ALA A 76 4.70 -15.24 2.69
C ALA A 76 4.60 -15.80 1.27
N GLY A 77 5.71 -15.78 0.53
CA GLY A 77 5.76 -16.27 -0.85
C GLY A 77 5.14 -15.35 -1.89
N GLN A 78 4.69 -14.16 -1.49
CA GLN A 78 4.06 -13.19 -2.40
C GLN A 78 5.01 -12.02 -2.66
N LYS A 79 5.03 -11.53 -3.90
CA LYS A 79 5.76 -10.31 -4.22
C LYS A 79 5.08 -9.11 -3.59
N VAL A 80 5.86 -8.30 -2.90
CA VAL A 80 5.34 -7.08 -2.27
C VAL A 80 6.24 -5.90 -2.58
N ILE A 81 5.61 -4.73 -2.61
CA ILE A 81 6.31 -3.45 -2.64
C ILE A 81 5.86 -2.69 -1.40
N LEU A 82 6.83 -2.39 -0.53
CA LEU A 82 6.58 -1.56 0.64
C LEU A 82 6.75 -0.10 0.23
N VAL A 83 5.79 0.74 0.60
CA VAL A 83 5.74 2.14 0.18
C VAL A 83 5.53 3.04 1.38
N LYS A 84 6.40 4.03 1.52
CA LYS A 84 6.27 5.13 2.48
C LYS A 84 6.17 6.42 1.67
N PRO A 85 4.94 6.94 1.39
CA PRO A 85 4.81 8.19 0.65
C PRO A 85 5.57 9.31 1.34
N GLN A 86 6.37 10.05 0.58
CA GLN A 86 7.16 11.18 1.09
C GLN A 86 6.49 12.52 0.81
N THR A 87 5.25 12.47 0.36
CA THR A 87 4.36 13.63 0.32
C THR A 87 3.86 13.94 1.73
N TYR A 88 3.34 15.13 1.96
CA TYR A 88 2.59 15.36 3.18
C TYR A 88 1.33 14.51 3.18
N MET A 89 0.77 14.26 4.37
CA MET A 89 -0.37 13.34 4.54
C MET A 89 -1.51 13.62 3.57
N ASN A 90 -1.88 14.88 3.37
CA ASN A 90 -2.98 15.29 2.49
C ASN A 90 -2.71 15.04 1.00
N LEU A 91 -1.50 14.66 0.62
CA LEU A 91 -1.12 14.35 -0.77
C LEU A 91 -0.69 12.89 -0.94
N SER A 92 -0.95 12.04 0.04
CA SER A 92 -0.56 10.62 0.01
C SER A 92 -1.09 9.89 -1.24
N GLY A 93 -2.27 10.25 -1.71
CA GLY A 93 -2.88 9.62 -2.88
C GLY A 93 -2.14 9.88 -4.17
N GLU A 94 -1.44 11.00 -4.30
CA GLU A 94 -0.64 11.27 -5.50
C GLU A 94 0.48 10.26 -5.65
N SER A 95 1.18 9.98 -4.56
CA SER A 95 2.23 8.97 -4.53
C SER A 95 1.69 7.57 -4.82
N ILE A 96 0.62 7.19 -4.14
CA ILE A 96 0.01 5.87 -4.30
C ILE A 96 -0.51 5.68 -5.72
N ARG A 97 -1.14 6.69 -6.30
CA ARG A 97 -1.61 6.63 -7.68
C ARG A 97 -0.45 6.38 -8.66
N SER A 98 0.66 7.07 -8.47
CA SER A 98 1.85 6.89 -9.29
C SER A 98 2.39 5.47 -9.20
N VAL A 99 2.45 4.90 -8.01
CA VAL A 99 2.90 3.51 -7.79
C VAL A 99 1.96 2.52 -8.48
N ILE A 100 0.66 2.68 -8.28
CA ILE A 100 -0.35 1.80 -8.87
C ILE A 100 -0.29 1.82 -10.40
N ASP A 101 -0.18 3.00 -10.98
CA ASP A 101 -0.12 3.15 -12.44
C ASP A 101 1.16 2.53 -13.02
N TYR A 102 2.28 2.71 -12.32
CA TYR A 102 3.56 2.17 -12.79
C TYR A 102 3.60 0.63 -12.75
N TYR A 103 3.17 0.05 -11.65
CA TYR A 103 3.18 -1.41 -11.48
C TYR A 103 1.93 -2.10 -11.99
N LYS A 104 0.94 -1.35 -12.44
CA LYS A 104 -0.30 -1.84 -13.04
C LYS A 104 -1.03 -2.85 -12.14
N VAL A 105 -1.16 -2.51 -10.87
CA VAL A 105 -1.87 -3.33 -9.90
C VAL A 105 -3.32 -2.89 -9.79
N ASP A 106 -4.18 -3.83 -9.37
CA ASP A 106 -5.58 -3.55 -9.10
C ASP A 106 -5.73 -3.05 -7.66
N PRO A 107 -6.08 -1.77 -7.44
CA PRO A 107 -6.17 -1.25 -6.08
C PRO A 107 -7.24 -1.92 -5.23
N GLU A 108 -8.28 -2.47 -5.84
CA GLU A 108 -9.34 -3.14 -5.10
C GLU A 108 -8.87 -4.44 -4.44
N LYS A 109 -7.84 -5.10 -5.00
CA LYS A 109 -7.39 -6.43 -4.57
C LYS A 109 -5.94 -6.46 -4.12
N GLU A 110 -5.11 -5.56 -4.61
CA GLU A 110 -3.65 -5.65 -4.46
C GLU A 110 -3.02 -4.47 -3.72
N LEU A 111 -3.81 -3.46 -3.37
CA LEU A 111 -3.35 -2.33 -2.56
C LEU A 111 -3.80 -2.52 -1.12
N ILE A 112 -2.86 -2.41 -0.18
CA ILE A 112 -3.16 -2.39 1.26
C ILE A 112 -2.61 -1.09 1.82
N VAL A 113 -3.48 -0.27 2.40
CA VAL A 113 -3.10 1.01 3.01
C VAL A 113 -3.18 0.89 4.53
N ILE A 114 -2.09 1.24 5.20
CA ILE A 114 -1.98 1.20 6.67
C ILE A 114 -1.93 2.62 7.19
N TYR A 115 -2.81 2.95 8.13
CA TYR A 115 -2.90 4.31 8.67
C TYR A 115 -3.47 4.35 10.07
N ASP A 116 -3.34 5.50 10.70
CA ASP A 116 -3.79 5.74 12.08
C ASP A 116 -5.30 5.96 12.16
N ASP A 117 -5.89 5.47 13.24
CA ASP A 117 -7.31 5.69 13.55
C ASP A 117 -7.46 6.10 15.02
N ILE A 118 -7.93 7.32 15.24
CA ILE A 118 -8.14 7.86 16.60
C ILE A 118 -9.37 7.27 17.30
N SER A 119 -10.27 6.64 16.57
CA SER A 119 -11.47 6.02 17.14
C SER A 119 -11.23 4.62 17.71
N LEU A 120 -10.06 4.05 17.44
CA LEU A 120 -9.65 2.74 17.98
C LEU A 120 -8.67 2.93 19.13
N GLY A 121 -8.78 2.07 20.13
CA GLY A 121 -7.82 2.04 21.23
C GLY A 121 -6.42 1.69 20.77
N VAL A 122 -5.42 2.14 21.53
CA VAL A 122 -4.00 1.92 21.18
C VAL A 122 -3.72 0.43 20.98
N GLY A 123 -3.13 0.09 19.84
CA GLY A 123 -2.77 -1.28 19.50
C GLY A 123 -3.90 -2.12 18.91
N GLN A 124 -5.11 -1.60 18.83
CA GLN A 124 -6.20 -2.29 18.15
C GLN A 124 -6.07 -2.14 16.63
N LEU A 125 -6.43 -3.19 15.90
CA LEU A 125 -6.40 -3.18 14.44
C LEU A 125 -7.80 -3.40 13.88
N ARG A 126 -8.09 -2.75 12.77
CA ARG A 126 -9.33 -2.97 12.04
C ARG A 126 -9.03 -3.08 10.56
N ILE A 127 -9.42 -4.19 9.97
CA ILE A 127 -9.22 -4.46 8.54
C ILE A 127 -10.53 -4.24 7.81
N ARG A 128 -10.51 -3.46 6.72
CA ARG A 128 -11.67 -3.16 5.88
C ARG A 128 -11.30 -3.26 4.41
N ALA A 129 -12.21 -3.76 3.59
CA ALA A 129 -12.04 -3.82 2.13
C ALA A 129 -12.51 -2.54 1.43
N LYS A 130 -13.30 -1.73 2.12
CA LYS A 130 -13.86 -0.48 1.58
C LYS A 130 -14.31 0.42 2.72
N GLY A 131 -14.54 1.68 2.43
CA GLY A 131 -15.10 2.62 3.38
C GLY A 131 -14.72 4.07 3.08
N SER A 132 -15.39 4.99 3.76
CA SER A 132 -15.11 6.43 3.68
C SER A 132 -13.80 6.78 4.37
N ALA A 133 -13.37 8.02 4.19
CA ALA A 133 -12.15 8.52 4.82
C ALA A 133 -12.25 8.70 6.33
N GLY A 134 -13.47 8.85 6.86
CA GLY A 134 -13.67 9.08 8.30
C GLY A 134 -12.91 10.28 8.86
N GLY A 135 -12.70 11.32 8.06
CA GLY A 135 -11.94 12.50 8.45
C GLY A 135 -10.43 12.41 8.25
N HIS A 136 -9.89 11.25 7.85
CA HIS A 136 -8.45 11.09 7.61
C HIS A 136 -8.05 11.72 6.28
N ASN A 137 -7.19 12.73 6.32
CA ASN A 137 -6.81 13.51 5.14
C ASN A 137 -6.05 12.68 4.08
N GLY A 138 -5.20 11.77 4.49
CA GLY A 138 -4.49 10.87 3.57
C GLY A 138 -5.45 9.97 2.81
N ILE A 139 -6.42 9.40 3.50
CA ILE A 139 -7.43 8.53 2.88
C ILE A 139 -8.34 9.32 1.96
N LYS A 140 -8.72 10.55 2.32
CA LYS A 140 -9.48 11.44 1.43
C LYS A 140 -8.77 11.64 0.10
N ASN A 141 -7.48 11.91 0.14
CA ASN A 141 -6.69 12.14 -1.06
C ASN A 141 -6.56 10.86 -1.89
N ILE A 142 -6.37 9.70 -1.24
CA ILE A 142 -6.32 8.41 -1.94
C ILE A 142 -7.64 8.13 -2.66
N ILE A 143 -8.77 8.33 -2.00
CA ILE A 143 -10.09 8.16 -2.61
C ILE A 143 -10.25 9.08 -3.82
N ALA A 144 -9.85 10.32 -3.70
CA ALA A 144 -9.92 11.29 -4.80
C ALA A 144 -9.04 10.85 -5.98
N GLN A 145 -7.82 10.40 -5.72
CA GLN A 145 -6.88 9.99 -6.76
C GLN A 145 -7.29 8.67 -7.44
N LEU A 146 -7.80 7.72 -6.68
CA LEU A 146 -8.22 6.43 -7.22
C LEU A 146 -9.62 6.45 -7.83
N GLY A 147 -10.42 7.46 -7.50
CA GLY A 147 -11.79 7.58 -7.97
C GLY A 147 -12.78 6.65 -7.27
N GLY A 148 -12.44 6.12 -6.09
CA GLY A 148 -13.33 5.23 -5.35
C GLY A 148 -12.82 4.84 -3.98
N GLN A 149 -13.69 4.21 -3.22
CA GLN A 149 -13.45 3.83 -1.83
C GLN A 149 -13.09 2.35 -1.65
N VAL A 150 -13.05 1.58 -2.72
CA VAL A 150 -12.83 0.13 -2.64
C VAL A 150 -11.34 -0.17 -2.75
N PHE A 151 -10.68 -0.25 -1.62
CA PHE A 151 -9.32 -0.75 -1.49
C PHE A 151 -9.11 -1.28 -0.07
N PRO A 152 -8.36 -2.37 0.10
CA PRO A 152 -8.07 -2.91 1.43
C PRO A 152 -7.28 -1.93 2.28
N ARG A 153 -7.65 -1.84 3.56
CA ARG A 153 -6.97 -0.95 4.51
C ARG A 153 -6.87 -1.60 5.87
N ILE A 154 -5.80 -1.28 6.58
CA ILE A 154 -5.58 -1.68 7.96
C ILE A 154 -5.52 -0.42 8.79
N LYS A 155 -6.48 -0.25 9.67
CA LYS A 155 -6.54 0.86 10.62
C LYS A 155 -5.78 0.44 11.88
N VAL A 156 -4.84 1.26 12.30
CA VAL A 156 -4.07 1.03 13.53
C VAL A 156 -4.54 2.03 14.57
N GLY A 157 -5.08 1.53 15.68
CA GLY A 157 -5.58 2.37 16.76
C GLY A 157 -4.47 3.11 17.46
N VAL A 158 -4.63 4.43 17.58
CA VAL A 158 -3.70 5.31 18.28
C VAL A 158 -4.34 5.99 19.49
N GLY A 159 -5.63 5.74 19.70
CA GLY A 159 -6.40 6.33 20.80
C GLY A 159 -6.78 7.79 20.53
N GLU A 160 -7.72 8.28 21.34
CA GLU A 160 -8.12 9.69 21.28
C GLU A 160 -6.98 10.58 21.76
N LYS A 161 -6.99 11.85 21.32
CA LYS A 161 -6.06 12.84 21.86
C LYS A 161 -6.29 12.99 23.34
N PRO A 162 -5.21 13.06 24.12
CA PRO A 162 -5.33 13.34 25.55
C PRO A 162 -5.95 14.69 25.84
#